data_8e916631901db046d77e9117985e27c0
#
_entry.id   8e916631901db046d77e9117985e27c0
#
_cell.length_a   1.000
_cell.length_b   1.000
_cell.length_c   1.000
_cell.angle_alpha   90.00
_cell.angle_beta   90.00
_cell.angle_gamma   90.00
#
_symmetry.space_group_name_H-M   'P 1'
#
loop_
_entity.id
_entity.type
_entity.pdbx_description
1 polymer ?
#
loop_
_entity_poly.entity_id
_entity_poly.type
_entity_poly.pdbx_seq_one_letter_code
_entity_poly.pdbx_strand_id
1 'polypeptide(L)'
;MRRERARKRRVARPKVWRNRHFRGTQDASLPFCGRPRAPTVLAAMAAFGTGSPDSNAPTPAALAILGGSFNPPHSSHLRIAEQALDQLAIQRLLVIPSGDHPHKQGRDMAPAAHRLAMARLAFAGRDDVVVDDRELRRSGPSFTVDTLAEIAAEQPGARLYFLIGSDNLPLLPTWHAHHRLLELATVVTWPRRGHPISATLLEGLDLHAQERRALLAHALDLPADDISASDLRARLRSGELRPAEIDPRVADYLHEQGLYR
;
A
#
# COMPACT_ATOMS: atom_id res chain seq x y z
N MET A 1 10.45 49.51 38.27
CA MET A 1 10.20 48.12 38.67
C MET A 1 8.79 47.70 38.18
N ARG A 2 8.67 47.03 37.06
CA ARG A 2 7.42 46.48 36.54
C ARG A 2 7.59 44.95 36.48
N ARG A 3 6.75 44.21 37.22
CA ARG A 3 6.75 42.75 37.30
C ARG A 3 5.97 42.19 36.10
N GLU A 4 6.65 41.45 35.24
CA GLU A 4 6.10 40.73 34.11
C GLU A 4 5.51 39.40 34.59
N ARG A 5 4.20 39.23 34.44
CA ARG A 5 3.49 37.97 34.80
C ARG A 5 3.49 37.02 33.63
N ALA A 6 4.28 35.97 33.71
CA ALA A 6 4.27 34.87 32.76
C ALA A 6 2.93 34.08 32.81
N ARG A 7 2.13 34.13 31.75
CA ARG A 7 0.94 33.31 31.57
C ARG A 7 1.37 31.92 31.06
N LYS A 8 1.30 30.93 31.92
CA LYS A 8 1.43 29.51 31.55
C LYS A 8 0.22 29.11 30.69
N ARG A 9 0.43 28.82 29.40
CA ARG A 9 -0.56 28.17 28.53
C ARG A 9 -0.67 26.70 28.92
N ARG A 10 -1.84 26.28 29.37
CA ARG A 10 -2.21 24.86 29.56
C ARG A 10 -2.35 24.21 28.19
N VAL A 11 -1.50 23.23 27.88
CA VAL A 11 -1.65 22.33 26.73
C VAL A 11 -2.77 21.35 27.06
N ALA A 12 -3.83 21.38 26.29
CA ALA A 12 -4.95 20.44 26.42
C ALA A 12 -4.50 19.05 25.90
N ARG A 13 -4.76 18.00 26.70
CA ARG A 13 -4.52 16.60 26.33
C ARG A 13 -5.55 16.16 25.29
N PRO A 14 -5.16 15.39 24.25
CA PRO A 14 -6.12 14.87 23.27
C PRO A 14 -7.07 13.86 23.90
N LYS A 15 -8.37 13.98 23.57
CA LYS A 15 -9.40 13.04 23.98
C LYS A 15 -9.24 11.71 23.23
N VAL A 16 -9.09 10.64 23.99
CA VAL A 16 -9.12 9.26 23.48
C VAL A 16 -10.53 8.93 23.02
N TRP A 17 -10.72 8.66 21.74
CA TRP A 17 -11.97 8.18 21.18
C TRP A 17 -12.10 6.68 21.43
N ARG A 18 -13.09 6.30 22.27
CA ARG A 18 -13.52 4.89 22.43
C ARG A 18 -14.39 4.49 21.25
N ASN A 19 -14.05 3.41 20.59
CA ASN A 19 -14.85 2.74 19.58
C ASN A 19 -16.26 2.45 20.13
N ARG A 20 -17.29 3.06 19.51
CA ARG A 20 -18.68 2.61 19.69
C ARG A 20 -18.96 1.52 18.67
N HIS A 21 -19.31 0.35 19.17
CA HIS A 21 -19.81 -0.78 18.40
C HIS A 21 -21.00 -0.37 17.54
N PHE A 22 -20.90 -0.55 16.24
CA PHE A 22 -22.02 -0.52 15.34
C PHE A 22 -22.77 -1.85 15.49
N ARG A 23 -23.94 -1.85 16.16
CA ARG A 23 -24.88 -2.97 16.13
C ARG A 23 -25.69 -2.83 14.85
N GLY A 24 -25.37 -3.62 13.83
CA GLY A 24 -26.27 -3.82 12.69
C GLY A 24 -27.37 -4.79 13.05
N THR A 25 -28.61 -4.41 12.77
CA THR A 25 -29.80 -5.24 12.87
C THR A 25 -29.71 -6.42 11.91
N GLN A 26 -29.88 -7.61 12.45
CA GLN A 26 -30.07 -8.86 11.68
C GLN A 26 -31.44 -8.79 10.98
N ASP A 27 -31.46 -8.99 9.67
CA ASP A 27 -32.63 -9.50 8.98
C ASP A 27 -32.28 -10.77 8.23
N ALA A 28 -33.24 -11.71 8.27
CA ALA A 28 -33.01 -13.12 8.09
C ALA A 28 -33.28 -13.59 6.65
N SER A 29 -32.63 -14.71 6.32
CA SER A 29 -33.03 -15.71 5.33
C SER A 29 -32.82 -15.45 3.83
N LEU A 30 -31.62 -15.87 3.34
CA LEU A 30 -31.50 -16.56 2.04
C LEU A 30 -30.43 -17.68 2.12
N PRO A 31 -30.62 -18.86 1.49
CA PRO A 31 -29.71 -19.98 1.63
C PRO A 31 -28.40 -19.75 0.89
N PHE A 32 -27.31 -19.91 1.61
CA PHE A 32 -25.92 -19.78 1.14
C PHE A 32 -25.57 -21.01 0.27
N CYS A 33 -25.61 -20.84 -1.03
CA CYS A 33 -25.07 -21.81 -1.98
C CYS A 33 -23.53 -21.73 -1.93
N GLY A 34 -22.89 -22.75 -1.34
CA GLY A 34 -21.43 -22.79 -1.15
C GLY A 34 -20.67 -22.79 -2.47
N ARG A 35 -19.96 -21.69 -2.75
CA ARG A 35 -18.88 -21.70 -3.75
C ARG A 35 -17.62 -22.29 -3.10
N PRO A 36 -16.83 -23.10 -3.84
CA PRO A 36 -15.57 -23.61 -3.31
C PRO A 36 -14.64 -22.42 -2.99
N ARG A 37 -14.13 -22.38 -1.76
CA ARG A 37 -13.10 -21.44 -1.35
C ARG A 37 -11.85 -21.68 -2.18
N ALA A 38 -11.35 -20.67 -2.87
CA ALA A 38 -10.00 -20.67 -3.41
C ALA A 38 -9.00 -20.94 -2.28
N PRO A 39 -7.92 -21.70 -2.52
CA PRO A 39 -6.95 -21.99 -1.48
C PRO A 39 -6.33 -20.69 -0.98
N THR A 40 -6.44 -20.47 0.31
CA THR A 40 -5.82 -19.35 1.02
C THR A 40 -4.31 -19.39 0.73
N VAL A 41 -3.67 -18.23 0.55
CA VAL A 41 -2.22 -18.07 0.32
C VAL A 41 -1.37 -18.91 1.29
N LEU A 42 -1.87 -19.18 2.47
CA LEU A 42 -1.25 -20.07 3.48
C LEU A 42 -1.07 -21.53 3.01
N ALA A 43 -1.96 -22.05 2.16
CA ALA A 43 -1.87 -23.43 1.68
C ALA A 43 -0.83 -23.61 0.56
N ALA A 44 -0.53 -22.58 -0.21
CA ALA A 44 0.49 -22.60 -1.25
C ALA A 44 1.92 -22.53 -0.68
N MET A 45 2.10 -22.05 0.55
CA MET A 45 3.41 -21.95 1.22
C MET A 45 3.93 -23.27 1.79
N ALA A 46 3.08 -24.29 1.92
CA ALA A 46 3.46 -25.59 2.47
C ALA A 46 4.20 -26.53 1.50
N ALA A 47 4.30 -26.17 0.21
CA ALA A 47 4.84 -27.06 -0.84
C ALA A 47 6.34 -26.86 -1.17
N PHE A 48 7.04 -25.92 -0.52
CA PHE A 48 8.47 -25.70 -0.75
C PHE A 48 9.26 -25.91 0.53
N GLY A 49 9.86 -27.09 0.68
CA GLY A 49 10.91 -27.34 1.65
C GLY A 49 10.67 -28.57 2.52
N THR A 50 11.14 -29.75 2.08
CA THR A 50 11.36 -30.92 2.94
C THR A 50 12.70 -30.79 3.66
N GLY A 51 12.80 -29.83 4.55
CA GLY A 51 13.83 -29.76 5.57
C GLY A 51 13.12 -29.50 6.87
N SER A 52 13.25 -30.38 7.87
CA SER A 52 12.75 -30.11 9.22
C SER A 52 13.42 -28.83 9.73
N PRO A 53 12.69 -27.73 9.94
CA PRO A 53 13.31 -26.56 10.55
C PRO A 53 13.59 -26.87 12.01
N ASP A 54 14.76 -26.50 12.51
CA ASP A 54 15.03 -26.39 13.92
C ASP A 54 13.90 -25.54 14.54
N SER A 55 13.08 -26.15 15.39
CA SER A 55 11.87 -25.55 15.95
C SER A 55 12.11 -24.36 16.88
N ASN A 56 13.34 -23.86 16.95
CA ASN A 56 13.76 -22.76 17.83
C ASN A 56 14.43 -21.59 17.07
N ALA A 57 14.49 -21.61 15.74
CA ALA A 57 14.98 -20.46 14.99
C ALA A 57 13.87 -19.37 14.94
N PRO A 58 14.19 -18.10 15.25
CA PRO A 58 13.21 -17.03 15.14
C PRO A 58 12.70 -16.97 13.70
N THR A 59 11.37 -16.94 13.51
CA THR A 59 10.77 -16.78 12.20
C THR A 59 11.34 -15.52 11.56
N PRO A 60 11.89 -15.59 10.34
CA PRO A 60 12.45 -14.40 9.68
C PRO A 60 11.39 -13.31 9.59
N ALA A 61 11.81 -12.08 9.87
CA ALA A 61 10.92 -10.93 9.73
C ALA A 61 10.32 -10.91 8.31
N ALA A 62 9.06 -10.52 8.19
CA ALA A 62 8.38 -10.37 6.91
C ALA A 62 7.78 -8.97 6.83
N LEU A 63 8.05 -8.28 5.74
CA LEU A 63 7.66 -6.89 5.50
C LEU A 63 6.90 -6.81 4.18
N ALA A 64 5.82 -6.02 4.14
CA ALA A 64 5.21 -5.64 2.87
C ALA A 64 5.58 -4.19 2.51
N ILE A 65 5.66 -3.91 1.23
CA ILE A 65 5.98 -2.62 0.66
C ILE A 65 4.83 -2.21 -0.27
N LEU A 66 4.17 -1.09 0.05
CA LEU A 66 3.16 -0.45 -0.78
C LEU A 66 3.72 0.85 -1.34
N GLY A 67 4.23 0.77 -2.56
CA GLY A 67 4.69 1.95 -3.31
C GLY A 67 3.53 2.65 -4.00
N GLY A 68 3.60 3.98 -4.10
CA GLY A 68 2.57 4.74 -4.80
C GLY A 68 2.85 6.23 -4.86
N SER A 69 2.15 6.94 -5.75
CA SER A 69 2.27 8.40 -5.78
C SER A 69 1.55 9.08 -4.60
N PHE A 70 0.50 8.46 -4.06
CA PHE A 70 -0.35 9.01 -2.99
C PHE A 70 -0.77 10.46 -3.29
N ASN A 71 -1.37 10.67 -4.45
CA ASN A 71 -1.64 11.98 -5.05
C ASN A 71 -3.15 12.21 -5.40
N PRO A 72 -4.06 12.25 -4.41
CA PRO A 72 -3.90 11.99 -2.98
C PRO A 72 -4.00 10.49 -2.60
N PRO A 73 -3.65 10.09 -1.37
CA PRO A 73 -4.03 8.79 -0.82
C PRO A 73 -5.56 8.71 -0.67
N HIS A 74 -6.12 7.51 -0.84
CA HIS A 74 -7.57 7.27 -0.82
C HIS A 74 -7.89 5.88 -0.22
N SER A 75 -9.15 5.59 -0.01
CA SER A 75 -9.63 4.39 0.69
C SER A 75 -9.15 3.07 0.08
N SER A 76 -8.88 2.99 -1.24
CA SER A 76 -8.24 1.79 -1.82
C SER A 76 -6.86 1.53 -1.22
N HIS A 77 -6.03 2.55 -1.04
CA HIS A 77 -4.71 2.37 -0.44
C HIS A 77 -4.80 1.83 0.99
N LEU A 78 -5.75 2.35 1.77
CA LEU A 78 -6.00 1.90 3.15
C LEU A 78 -6.48 0.45 3.17
N ARG A 79 -7.44 0.10 2.29
CA ARG A 79 -7.98 -1.25 2.16
C ARG A 79 -6.91 -2.26 1.72
N ILE A 80 -6.05 -1.90 0.76
CA ILE A 80 -4.94 -2.75 0.32
C ILE A 80 -3.98 -2.99 1.49
N ALA A 81 -3.65 -1.96 2.27
CA ALA A 81 -2.80 -2.08 3.44
C ALA A 81 -3.41 -3.02 4.50
N GLU A 82 -4.71 -2.87 4.80
CA GLU A 82 -5.45 -3.74 5.71
C GLU A 82 -5.45 -5.20 5.24
N GLN A 83 -5.78 -5.43 3.98
CA GLN A 83 -5.81 -6.78 3.42
C GLN A 83 -4.42 -7.42 3.36
N ALA A 84 -3.37 -6.65 3.11
CA ALA A 84 -2.01 -7.16 3.17
C ALA A 84 -1.62 -7.59 4.58
N LEU A 85 -1.97 -6.81 5.61
CA LEU A 85 -1.73 -7.16 7.00
C LEU A 85 -2.54 -8.39 7.46
N ASP A 86 -3.76 -8.53 6.98
CA ASP A 86 -4.65 -9.64 7.33
C ASP A 86 -4.29 -10.95 6.61
N GLN A 87 -3.87 -10.89 5.34
CA GLN A 87 -3.68 -12.07 4.49
C GLN A 87 -2.22 -12.52 4.38
N LEU A 88 -1.26 -11.62 4.57
CA LEU A 88 0.16 -11.94 4.55
C LEU A 88 0.67 -12.00 5.99
N ALA A 89 1.46 -13.02 6.31
CA ALA A 89 2.08 -13.15 7.63
C ALA A 89 3.24 -12.15 7.78
N ILE A 90 2.91 -10.84 7.80
CA ILE A 90 3.86 -9.72 7.90
C ILE A 90 3.78 -9.06 9.27
N GLN A 91 4.90 -8.54 9.76
CA GLN A 91 4.97 -7.77 10.99
C GLN A 91 4.77 -6.27 10.75
N ARG A 92 5.04 -5.80 9.53
CA ARG A 92 4.98 -4.36 9.20
C ARG A 92 4.73 -4.14 7.72
N LEU A 93 3.99 -3.08 7.43
CA LEU A 93 3.80 -2.54 6.09
C LEU A 93 4.56 -1.21 5.96
N LEU A 94 5.41 -1.08 4.94
CA LEU A 94 6.05 0.17 4.54
C LEU A 94 5.23 0.83 3.43
N VAL A 95 4.72 2.03 3.68
CA VAL A 95 4.06 2.87 2.68
C VAL A 95 5.10 3.85 2.15
N ILE A 96 5.44 3.74 0.87
CA ILE A 96 6.54 4.50 0.26
C ILE A 96 5.98 5.44 -0.81
N PRO A 97 5.84 6.75 -0.51
CA PRO A 97 5.53 7.74 -1.52
C PRO A 97 6.63 7.80 -2.56
N SER A 98 6.27 7.62 -3.85
CA SER A 98 7.24 7.59 -4.95
C SER A 98 8.00 8.90 -5.08
N GLY A 99 9.31 8.80 -5.28
CA GLY A 99 10.19 9.89 -5.67
C GLY A 99 9.93 10.36 -7.10
N ASP A 100 10.96 10.90 -7.73
CA ASP A 100 10.91 11.26 -9.15
C ASP A 100 10.86 9.99 -10.00
N HIS A 101 9.64 9.65 -10.44
CA HIS A 101 9.43 8.44 -11.25
C HIS A 101 9.51 8.79 -12.73
N PRO A 102 10.37 8.11 -13.52
CA PRO A 102 10.56 8.42 -14.96
C PRO A 102 9.26 8.44 -15.78
N HIS A 103 8.27 7.62 -15.40
CA HIS A 103 7.00 7.46 -16.09
C HIS A 103 5.86 8.35 -15.56
N LYS A 104 6.11 9.21 -14.55
CA LYS A 104 5.05 10.01 -13.90
C LYS A 104 5.36 11.51 -13.83
N GLN A 105 6.13 12.02 -14.78
CA GLN A 105 6.37 13.45 -14.90
C GLN A 105 5.13 14.15 -15.49
N GLY A 106 4.33 14.81 -14.65
CA GLY A 106 3.12 15.54 -15.09
C GLY A 106 2.77 16.70 -14.17
N ARG A 107 2.16 17.76 -14.74
CA ARG A 107 1.73 18.98 -14.04
C ARG A 107 0.72 18.74 -12.90
N ASP A 108 0.13 17.55 -12.81
CA ASP A 108 -0.91 17.19 -11.84
C ASP A 108 -0.37 16.50 -10.57
N MET A 109 0.94 16.44 -10.38
CA MET A 109 1.56 15.83 -9.21
C MET A 109 1.77 16.88 -8.12
N ALA A 110 1.16 16.67 -6.96
CA ALA A 110 1.47 17.51 -5.79
C ALA A 110 2.95 17.37 -5.40
N PRO A 111 3.59 18.45 -4.90
CA PRO A 111 4.97 18.39 -4.42
C PRO A 111 5.19 17.23 -3.44
N ALA A 112 6.40 16.66 -3.43
CA ALA A 112 6.77 15.49 -2.62
C ALA A 112 6.43 15.68 -1.14
N ALA A 113 6.70 16.86 -0.57
CA ALA A 113 6.39 17.17 0.82
C ALA A 113 4.89 17.05 1.15
N HIS A 114 4.00 17.49 0.24
CA HIS A 114 2.55 17.37 0.43
C HIS A 114 2.10 15.92 0.30
N ARG A 115 2.65 15.14 -0.65
CA ARG A 115 2.32 13.72 -0.80
C ARG A 115 2.73 12.92 0.43
N LEU A 116 3.89 13.21 1.00
CA LEU A 116 4.35 12.62 2.26
C LEU A 116 3.43 12.98 3.43
N ALA A 117 3.07 14.26 3.56
CA ALA A 117 2.17 14.72 4.63
C ALA A 117 0.80 14.04 4.53
N MET A 118 0.23 13.97 3.32
CA MET A 118 -1.04 13.28 3.08
C MET A 118 -0.96 11.79 3.39
N ALA A 119 0.11 11.10 3.00
CA ALA A 119 0.31 9.69 3.34
C ALA A 119 0.40 9.49 4.86
N ARG A 120 1.15 10.32 5.57
CA ARG A 120 1.23 10.28 7.04
C ARG A 120 -0.12 10.52 7.72
N LEU A 121 -0.95 11.42 7.19
CA LEU A 121 -2.30 11.64 7.68
C LEU A 121 -3.22 10.44 7.43
N ALA A 122 -3.19 9.89 6.22
CA ALA A 122 -4.04 8.75 5.83
C ALA A 122 -3.76 7.50 6.68
N PHE A 123 -2.50 7.21 6.99
CA PHE A 123 -2.09 6.02 7.73
C PHE A 123 -1.84 6.28 9.23
N ALA A 124 -2.16 7.47 9.74
CA ALA A 124 -1.96 7.80 11.15
C ALA A 124 -2.79 6.93 12.10
N GLY A 125 -2.16 6.53 13.21
CA GLY A 125 -2.81 5.71 14.26
C GLY A 125 -2.71 4.20 14.02
N ARG A 126 -1.86 3.75 13.09
CA ARG A 126 -1.56 2.34 12.82
C ARG A 126 -0.09 2.06 13.18
N ASP A 127 0.12 1.28 14.21
CA ASP A 127 1.48 0.95 14.68
C ASP A 127 2.18 -0.09 13.77
N ASP A 128 1.39 -0.82 12.98
CA ASP A 128 1.81 -1.84 12.01
C ASP A 128 2.16 -1.25 10.63
N VAL A 129 1.93 0.06 10.42
CA VAL A 129 2.20 0.77 9.16
C VAL A 129 3.19 1.89 9.37
N VAL A 130 4.23 1.93 8.56
CA VAL A 130 5.25 2.99 8.57
C VAL A 130 5.26 3.71 7.22
N VAL A 131 5.09 5.02 7.24
CA VAL A 131 5.29 5.86 6.04
C VAL A 131 6.77 6.21 5.94
N ASP A 132 7.43 5.65 4.93
CA ASP A 132 8.86 5.78 4.68
C ASP A 132 9.10 6.73 3.51
N ASP A 133 9.92 7.74 3.72
CA ASP A 133 10.19 8.81 2.77
C ASP A 133 11.48 8.61 1.95
N ARG A 134 12.07 7.39 1.97
CA ARG A 134 13.38 7.10 1.33
C ARG A 134 13.46 7.52 -0.13
N GLU A 135 12.41 7.24 -0.92
CA GLU A 135 12.41 7.64 -2.33
C GLU A 135 12.33 9.16 -2.54
N LEU A 136 11.70 9.88 -1.61
CA LEU A 136 11.61 11.35 -1.66
C LEU A 136 12.93 12.03 -1.28
N ARG A 137 13.78 11.34 -0.51
CA ARG A 137 15.11 11.84 -0.12
C ARG A 137 16.19 11.49 -1.14
N ARG A 138 15.92 10.57 -2.06
CA ARG A 138 16.86 10.15 -3.10
C ARG A 138 16.96 11.23 -4.17
N SER A 139 18.17 11.59 -4.57
CA SER A 139 18.42 12.48 -5.71
C SER A 139 18.31 11.69 -7.02
N GLY A 140 17.60 12.24 -8.02
CA GLY A 140 17.41 11.61 -9.32
C GLY A 140 16.31 10.55 -9.34
N PRO A 141 16.23 9.74 -10.41
CA PRO A 141 15.18 8.73 -10.58
C PRO A 141 15.21 7.69 -9.45
N SER A 142 14.02 7.35 -8.93
CA SER A 142 13.86 6.26 -7.97
C SER A 142 13.31 5.03 -8.67
N PHE A 143 14.10 3.96 -8.70
CA PHE A 143 13.66 2.67 -9.21
C PHE A 143 13.25 1.75 -8.06
N THR A 144 12.19 0.99 -8.26
CA THR A 144 11.67 0.05 -7.26
C THR A 144 12.72 -0.97 -6.82
N VAL A 145 13.53 -1.46 -7.73
CA VAL A 145 14.60 -2.43 -7.44
C VAL A 145 15.61 -1.88 -6.44
N ASP A 146 15.98 -0.59 -6.55
CA ASP A 146 16.92 0.05 -5.62
C ASP A 146 16.30 0.19 -4.23
N THR A 147 15.03 0.57 -4.17
CA THR A 147 14.26 0.67 -2.92
C THR A 147 14.16 -0.68 -2.21
N LEU A 148 13.88 -1.76 -2.96
CA LEU A 148 13.85 -3.11 -2.40
C LEU A 148 15.24 -3.59 -1.95
N ALA A 149 16.28 -3.28 -2.70
CA ALA A 149 17.67 -3.63 -2.33
C ALA A 149 18.12 -2.92 -1.06
N GLU A 150 17.80 -1.64 -0.88
CA GLU A 150 18.06 -0.90 0.36
C GLU A 150 17.35 -1.55 1.56
N ILE A 151 16.05 -1.88 1.42
CA ILE A 151 15.28 -2.52 2.49
C ILE A 151 15.85 -3.91 2.80
N ALA A 152 16.22 -4.69 1.81
CA ALA A 152 16.83 -6.01 2.00
C ALA A 152 18.17 -5.91 2.75
N ALA A 153 18.96 -4.89 2.47
CA ALA A 153 20.24 -4.65 3.16
C ALA A 153 20.04 -4.18 4.61
N GLU A 154 18.99 -3.38 4.89
CA GLU A 154 18.64 -2.92 6.22
C GLU A 154 18.02 -4.04 7.09
N GLN A 155 17.38 -5.03 6.46
CA GLN A 155 16.66 -6.13 7.11
C GLN A 155 17.17 -7.50 6.60
N PRO A 156 18.43 -7.89 6.91
CA PRO A 156 19.00 -9.13 6.42
C PRO A 156 18.16 -10.35 6.83
N GLY A 157 17.83 -11.20 5.85
CA GLY A 157 17.02 -12.41 6.09
C GLY A 157 15.51 -12.16 6.15
N ALA A 158 15.04 -10.92 6.10
CA ALA A 158 13.61 -10.63 6.02
C ALA A 158 13.01 -11.05 4.67
N ARG A 159 11.78 -11.57 4.71
CA ARG A 159 11.00 -11.79 3.47
C ARG A 159 10.31 -10.48 3.09
N LEU A 160 10.51 -10.06 1.85
CA LEU A 160 9.88 -8.85 1.33
C LEU A 160 8.70 -9.22 0.42
N TYR A 161 7.56 -8.59 0.64
CA TYR A 161 6.40 -8.62 -0.22
C TYR A 161 6.21 -7.26 -0.87
N PHE A 162 6.21 -7.20 -2.19
CA PHE A 162 6.00 -5.95 -2.91
C PHE A 162 4.59 -5.93 -3.52
N LEU A 163 3.78 -4.96 -3.11
CA LEU A 163 2.37 -4.87 -3.47
C LEU A 163 2.19 -4.03 -4.75
N ILE A 164 1.54 -4.59 -5.77
CA ILE A 164 1.20 -3.87 -7.02
C ILE A 164 -0.23 -4.18 -7.48
N GLY A 165 -0.89 -3.23 -8.14
CA GLY A 165 -2.15 -3.51 -8.83
C GLY A 165 -1.95 -4.40 -10.06
N SER A 166 -2.93 -5.22 -10.39
CA SER A 166 -2.87 -6.11 -11.55
C SER A 166 -2.74 -5.37 -12.89
N ASP A 167 -3.09 -4.09 -12.95
CA ASP A 167 -2.85 -3.20 -14.08
C ASP A 167 -1.35 -2.93 -14.35
N ASN A 168 -0.48 -3.17 -13.37
CA ASN A 168 0.97 -3.05 -13.52
C ASN A 168 1.65 -4.34 -14.02
N LEU A 169 0.98 -5.49 -13.97
CA LEU A 169 1.58 -6.75 -14.41
C LEU A 169 2.08 -6.72 -15.87
N PRO A 170 1.31 -6.21 -16.85
CA PRO A 170 1.80 -6.10 -18.23
C PRO A 170 2.98 -5.14 -18.39
N LEU A 171 3.13 -4.18 -17.46
CA LEU A 171 4.19 -3.18 -17.49
C LEU A 171 5.45 -3.62 -16.74
N LEU A 172 5.35 -4.66 -15.90
CA LEU A 172 6.44 -5.12 -15.05
C LEU A 172 7.75 -5.38 -15.80
N PRO A 173 7.75 -6.00 -17.01
CA PRO A 173 8.99 -6.18 -17.78
C PRO A 173 9.65 -4.89 -18.26
N THR A 174 8.93 -3.76 -18.25
CA THR A 174 9.49 -2.44 -18.60
C THR A 174 10.16 -1.75 -17.40
N TRP A 175 10.01 -2.31 -16.21
CA TRP A 175 10.62 -1.74 -15.02
C TRP A 175 12.11 -2.03 -14.98
N HIS A 176 12.87 -1.07 -14.48
CA HIS A 176 14.32 -1.21 -14.37
C HIS A 176 14.69 -2.45 -13.57
N ALA A 177 15.51 -3.34 -14.16
CA ALA A 177 16.00 -4.59 -13.58
C ALA A 177 14.86 -5.45 -12.95
N HIS A 178 13.75 -5.64 -13.68
CA HIS A 178 12.56 -6.34 -13.18
C HIS A 178 12.83 -7.78 -12.70
N HIS A 179 13.71 -8.54 -13.33
CA HIS A 179 14.11 -9.87 -12.83
C HIS A 179 14.77 -9.76 -11.45
N ARG A 180 15.65 -8.77 -11.25
CA ARG A 180 16.28 -8.53 -9.95
C ARG A 180 15.25 -8.12 -8.89
N LEU A 181 14.24 -7.34 -9.28
CA LEU A 181 13.11 -7.01 -8.41
C LEU A 181 12.39 -8.28 -7.94
N LEU A 182 12.10 -9.21 -8.86
CA LEU A 182 11.42 -10.49 -8.59
C LEU A 182 12.26 -11.45 -7.74
N GLU A 183 13.60 -11.31 -7.76
CA GLU A 183 14.50 -12.05 -6.86
C GLU A 183 14.47 -11.46 -5.43
N LEU A 184 14.39 -10.13 -5.31
CA LEU A 184 14.44 -9.43 -4.02
C LEU A 184 13.15 -9.53 -3.23
N ALA A 185 11.99 -9.59 -3.90
CA ALA A 185 10.70 -9.57 -3.25
C ALA A 185 9.68 -10.48 -3.94
N THR A 186 8.82 -11.10 -3.15
CA THR A 186 7.60 -11.72 -3.65
C THR A 186 6.62 -10.64 -4.06
N VAL A 187 6.32 -10.54 -5.34
CA VAL A 187 5.30 -9.61 -5.83
C VAL A 187 3.93 -10.17 -5.51
N VAL A 188 3.12 -9.38 -4.82
CA VAL A 188 1.73 -9.68 -4.46
C VAL A 188 0.83 -8.70 -5.18
N THR A 189 -0.15 -9.22 -5.93
CA THR A 189 -1.05 -8.38 -6.72
C THR A 189 -2.40 -8.19 -6.03
N TRP A 190 -3.03 -7.05 -6.27
CA TRP A 190 -4.46 -6.89 -5.99
C TRP A 190 -5.22 -6.64 -7.29
N PRO A 191 -6.47 -7.13 -7.38
CA PRO A 191 -7.25 -7.02 -8.60
C PRO A 191 -7.65 -5.56 -8.88
N ARG A 192 -7.50 -5.16 -10.15
CA ARG A 192 -8.00 -3.89 -10.69
C ARG A 192 -9.05 -4.18 -11.73
N ARG A 193 -10.11 -3.35 -11.80
CA ARG A 193 -11.16 -3.52 -12.79
C ARG A 193 -10.57 -3.48 -14.21
N GLY A 194 -11.00 -4.38 -15.08
CA GLY A 194 -10.49 -4.51 -16.43
C GLY A 194 -9.13 -5.20 -16.59
N HIS A 195 -8.47 -5.55 -15.47
CA HIS A 195 -7.17 -6.21 -15.45
C HIS A 195 -7.21 -7.50 -14.61
N PRO A 196 -7.91 -8.55 -15.06
CA PRO A 196 -7.99 -9.81 -14.32
C PRO A 196 -6.60 -10.45 -14.23
N ILE A 197 -6.28 -11.00 -13.05
CA ILE A 197 -5.03 -11.75 -12.87
C ILE A 197 -5.21 -13.13 -13.52
N SER A 198 -4.52 -13.37 -14.63
CA SER A 198 -4.65 -14.61 -15.40
C SER A 198 -3.33 -15.00 -16.07
N ALA A 199 -3.19 -16.27 -16.43
CA ALA A 199 -2.03 -16.74 -17.18
C ALA A 199 -1.90 -16.00 -18.53
N THR A 200 -3.02 -15.76 -19.21
CA THR A 200 -3.07 -15.07 -20.49
C THR A 200 -2.52 -13.63 -20.39
N LEU A 201 -2.73 -12.95 -19.26
CA LEU A 201 -2.16 -11.61 -19.03
C LEU A 201 -0.62 -11.60 -19.04
N LEU A 202 -0.01 -12.72 -18.67
CA LEU A 202 1.45 -12.86 -18.56
C LEU A 202 2.08 -13.56 -19.77
N GLU A 203 1.27 -14.03 -20.73
CA GLU A 203 1.76 -14.63 -21.96
C GLU A 203 2.51 -13.61 -22.81
N GLY A 204 3.64 -14.03 -23.40
CA GLY A 204 4.44 -13.19 -24.26
C GLY A 204 5.25 -12.08 -23.55
N LEU A 205 5.12 -11.94 -22.23
CA LEU A 205 5.93 -11.02 -21.46
C LEU A 205 7.34 -11.60 -21.23
N ASP A 206 8.32 -10.72 -21.13
CA ASP A 206 9.71 -11.07 -20.76
C ASP A 206 9.78 -11.44 -19.28
N LEU A 207 9.35 -12.66 -18.99
CA LEU A 207 9.31 -13.28 -17.67
C LEU A 207 9.69 -14.75 -17.77
N HIS A 208 10.45 -15.25 -16.81
CA HIS A 208 10.74 -16.69 -16.71
C HIS A 208 9.48 -17.47 -16.28
N ALA A 209 9.44 -18.76 -16.60
CA ALA A 209 8.29 -19.62 -16.24
C ALA A 209 8.04 -19.66 -14.72
N GLN A 210 9.09 -19.58 -13.91
CA GLN A 210 9.00 -19.55 -12.45
C GLN A 210 8.41 -18.22 -11.96
N GLU A 211 8.83 -17.10 -12.55
CA GLU A 211 8.32 -15.76 -12.24
C GLU A 211 6.83 -15.63 -12.54
N ARG A 212 6.40 -16.10 -13.74
CA ARG A 212 4.97 -16.15 -14.08
C ARG A 212 4.16 -16.96 -13.09
N ARG A 213 4.66 -18.14 -12.66
CA ARG A 213 3.99 -18.95 -11.64
C ARG A 213 3.90 -18.23 -10.31
N ALA A 214 4.96 -17.55 -9.88
CA ALA A 214 4.99 -16.81 -8.64
C ALA A 214 4.00 -15.62 -8.66
N LEU A 215 3.94 -14.86 -9.76
CA LEU A 215 2.99 -13.75 -9.92
C LEU A 215 1.53 -14.21 -9.88
N LEU A 216 1.21 -15.38 -10.42
CA LEU A 216 -0.14 -15.94 -10.38
C LEU A 216 -0.50 -16.52 -9.00
N ALA A 217 0.49 -16.98 -8.24
CA ALA A 217 0.27 -17.61 -6.94
C ALA A 217 0.01 -16.61 -5.81
N HIS A 218 0.41 -15.35 -5.96
CA HIS A 218 0.37 -14.35 -4.89
C HIS A 218 -0.55 -13.19 -5.27
N ALA A 219 -1.82 -13.29 -4.89
CA ALA A 219 -2.81 -12.24 -5.05
C ALA A 219 -3.57 -12.03 -3.74
N LEU A 220 -3.89 -10.77 -3.42
CA LEU A 220 -4.79 -10.45 -2.32
C LEU A 220 -6.24 -10.76 -2.73
N ASP A 221 -6.97 -11.38 -1.82
CA ASP A 221 -8.40 -11.61 -1.98
C ASP A 221 -9.17 -10.36 -1.55
N LEU A 222 -9.41 -9.47 -2.50
CA LEU A 222 -10.25 -8.29 -2.29
C LEU A 222 -11.00 -7.94 -3.59
N PRO A 223 -12.17 -7.30 -3.47
CA PRO A 223 -12.91 -6.82 -4.63
C PRO A 223 -12.09 -5.81 -5.45
N ALA A 224 -12.11 -5.96 -6.76
CA ALA A 224 -11.56 -4.94 -7.64
C ALA A 224 -12.33 -3.62 -7.46
N ASP A 225 -11.60 -2.53 -7.30
CA ASP A 225 -12.19 -1.19 -7.24
C ASP A 225 -11.70 -0.30 -8.39
N ASP A 226 -12.43 0.80 -8.59
CA ASP A 226 -12.17 1.77 -9.66
C ASP A 226 -11.69 3.10 -9.12
N ILE A 227 -11.37 3.21 -7.84
CA ILE A 227 -10.98 4.49 -7.27
C ILE A 227 -9.70 4.96 -7.96
N SER A 228 -9.81 6.09 -8.63
CA SER A 228 -8.74 6.71 -9.39
C SER A 228 -8.33 8.02 -8.74
N ALA A 229 -7.05 8.16 -8.40
CA ALA A 229 -6.54 9.44 -7.91
C ALA A 229 -6.73 10.58 -8.94
N SER A 230 -6.76 10.29 -10.24
CA SER A 230 -7.01 11.27 -11.28
C SER A 230 -8.44 11.79 -11.22
N ASP A 231 -9.43 10.91 -11.05
CA ASP A 231 -10.84 11.30 -10.92
C ASP A 231 -11.07 12.07 -9.62
N LEU A 232 -10.44 11.66 -8.52
CA LEU A 232 -10.50 12.40 -7.27
C LEU A 232 -9.94 13.82 -7.42
N ARG A 233 -8.81 13.99 -8.10
CA ARG A 233 -8.28 15.33 -8.38
C ARG A 233 -9.22 16.16 -9.28
N ALA A 234 -9.88 15.55 -10.27
CA ALA A 234 -10.86 16.24 -11.09
C ALA A 234 -12.09 16.71 -10.27
N ARG A 235 -12.61 15.85 -9.38
CA ARG A 235 -13.71 16.19 -8.46
C ARG A 235 -13.32 17.30 -7.48
N LEU A 236 -12.12 17.26 -6.93
CA LEU A 236 -11.60 18.33 -6.08
C LEU A 236 -11.54 19.67 -6.81
N ARG A 237 -11.04 19.69 -8.07
CA ARG A 237 -11.01 20.89 -8.93
C ARG A 237 -12.42 21.41 -9.26
N SER A 238 -13.40 20.54 -9.36
CA SER A 238 -14.80 20.94 -9.59
C SER A 238 -15.51 21.45 -8.32
N GLY A 239 -14.81 21.53 -7.18
CA GLY A 239 -15.33 22.09 -5.94
C GLY A 239 -15.86 21.05 -4.93
N GLU A 240 -15.69 19.77 -5.16
CA GLU A 240 -16.01 18.77 -4.15
C GLU A 240 -14.94 18.78 -3.05
N LEU A 241 -15.30 19.35 -1.90
CA LEU A 241 -14.34 19.59 -0.82
C LEU A 241 -13.93 18.33 -0.06
N ARG A 242 -14.81 17.32 0.01
CA ARG A 242 -14.60 16.11 0.83
C ARG A 242 -15.13 14.86 0.11
N PRO A 243 -14.42 14.36 -0.93
CA PRO A 243 -14.76 13.07 -1.53
C PRO A 243 -14.76 11.96 -0.46
N ALA A 244 -15.79 11.10 -0.48
CA ALA A 244 -15.95 10.04 0.53
C ALA A 244 -14.77 9.04 0.56
N GLU A 245 -14.04 8.95 -0.54
CA GLU A 245 -12.88 8.08 -0.69
C GLU A 245 -11.60 8.64 -0.08
N ILE A 246 -11.60 9.89 0.37
CA ILE A 246 -10.46 10.57 0.98
C ILE A 246 -10.69 10.67 2.50
N ASP A 247 -9.68 10.27 3.29
CA ASP A 247 -9.73 10.45 4.75
C ASP A 247 -10.00 11.92 5.10
N PRO A 248 -10.92 12.23 6.03
CA PRO A 248 -11.26 13.60 6.40
C PRO A 248 -10.04 14.46 6.75
N ARG A 249 -9.03 13.90 7.42
CA ARG A 249 -7.79 14.61 7.77
C ARG A 249 -6.99 15.00 6.54
N VAL A 250 -6.99 14.14 5.51
CA VAL A 250 -6.35 14.44 4.23
C VAL A 250 -7.15 15.49 3.47
N ALA A 251 -8.49 15.40 3.47
CA ALA A 251 -9.35 16.39 2.83
C ALA A 251 -9.18 17.79 3.44
N ASP A 252 -9.11 17.88 4.78
CA ASP A 252 -8.84 19.14 5.48
C ASP A 252 -7.47 19.71 5.09
N TYR A 253 -6.44 18.87 5.07
CA TYR A 253 -5.10 19.25 4.63
C TYR A 253 -5.08 19.76 3.18
N LEU A 254 -5.79 19.08 2.26
CA LEU A 254 -5.90 19.51 0.86
C LEU A 254 -6.52 20.91 0.75
N HIS A 255 -7.56 21.17 1.53
CA HIS A 255 -8.22 22.45 1.59
C HIS A 255 -7.32 23.56 2.14
N GLU A 256 -6.67 23.33 3.27
CA GLU A 256 -5.75 24.28 3.94
C GLU A 256 -4.55 24.64 3.05
N GLN A 257 -4.00 23.66 2.32
CA GLN A 257 -2.84 23.86 1.45
C GLN A 257 -3.22 24.31 0.02
N GLY A 258 -4.51 24.43 -0.29
CA GLY A 258 -4.97 24.84 -1.60
C GLY A 258 -4.60 23.89 -2.75
N LEU A 259 -4.46 22.58 -2.45
CA LEU A 259 -4.07 21.58 -3.44
C LEU A 259 -5.26 21.17 -4.32
N TYR A 260 -4.95 20.91 -5.60
CA TYR A 260 -5.93 20.46 -6.62
C TYR A 260 -7.10 21.44 -6.84
N ARG A 261 -6.82 22.73 -6.75
CA ARG A 261 -7.78 23.81 -7.12
C ARG A 261 -7.64 24.22 -8.56
#